data_993cd6adcc7c4c480ac35699b1b502a9
#
_entry.id   993cd6adcc7c4c480ac35699b1b502a9
#
_cell.length_a   1.000
_cell.length_b   1.000
_cell.length_c   1.000
_cell.angle_alpha   90.00
_cell.angle_beta   90.00
_cell.angle_gamma   90.00
#
_symmetry.space_group_name_H-M   'P 1'
#
loop_
_entity.id
_entity.type
_entity.pdbx_description
1 polymer ?
#
loop_
_entity_poly.entity_id
_entity_poly.type
_entity_poly.pdbx_seq_one_letter_code
_entity_poly.pdbx_strand_id
1 'polypeptide(L)'
;MQSDNHNQNTFTQDTRTKIVRSASFIALGGNLLLCILKLTVGLITGSLAVLGDGIDTATDVGIAVMAVIVSFVINKPSDSRYPWGRQRAETIASMVLAFIIMFAGIQLFIASINKLIQVYKGALLPMPQRIAIIVTVISIAGKLLLALNQYFLGKKAQSLMILANARNMVNDIVISSSVLIGFIISLLFHAPYFDSLIALIVSCLIIKSAVTLFIELNVELMDGNTNKQLYERLFSAVATIPEVKNPHRARIRKMANLWDIDLDIEVDGSMPVCEAHSIAEKTSLVIRQALGNVYDIVIHIEPYNSDREGECYGLSAEDMGEIG
;
A
#
# COMPACT_ATOMS: atom_id res chain seq x y z
N MET A 1 -29.11 -27.75 13.42
CA MET A 1 -28.86 -26.94 12.19
C MET A 1 -27.99 -25.69 12.37
N GLN A 2 -27.95 -25.05 13.55
CA GLN A 2 -27.01 -23.91 13.79
C GLN A 2 -25.56 -24.31 14.07
N SER A 3 -25.30 -25.50 14.63
CA SER A 3 -23.93 -25.98 14.94
C SER A 3 -23.11 -26.38 13.70
N ASP A 4 -23.76 -26.88 12.66
CA ASP A 4 -23.07 -27.31 11.44
C ASP A 4 -22.62 -26.15 10.55
N ASN A 5 -23.39 -25.04 10.53
CA ASN A 5 -23.02 -23.82 9.82
C ASN A 5 -21.83 -23.09 10.47
N HIS A 6 -21.70 -23.17 11.80
CA HIS A 6 -20.57 -22.55 12.50
C HIS A 6 -19.27 -23.32 12.24
N ASN A 7 -19.31 -24.66 12.21
CA ASN A 7 -18.17 -25.50 11.91
C ASN A 7 -17.70 -25.42 10.45
N GLN A 8 -18.61 -25.29 9.49
CA GLN A 8 -18.25 -25.09 8.07
C GLN A 8 -17.61 -23.72 7.82
N ASN A 9 -18.10 -22.67 8.48
CA ASN A 9 -17.52 -21.33 8.36
C ASN A 9 -16.12 -21.24 8.99
N THR A 10 -15.88 -21.87 10.14
CA THR A 10 -14.56 -21.88 10.78
C THR A 10 -13.55 -22.71 9.99
N PHE A 11 -13.93 -23.82 9.42
CA PHE A 11 -13.06 -24.67 8.57
C PHE A 11 -12.65 -23.95 7.28
N THR A 12 -13.57 -23.24 6.63
CA THR A 12 -13.29 -22.42 5.43
C THR A 12 -12.38 -21.24 5.75
N GLN A 13 -12.57 -20.60 6.89
CA GLN A 13 -11.79 -19.45 7.32
C GLN A 13 -10.34 -19.83 7.69
N ASP A 14 -10.14 -20.95 8.38
CA ASP A 14 -8.81 -21.47 8.71
C ASP A 14 -8.03 -21.89 7.44
N THR A 15 -8.71 -22.52 6.49
CA THR A 15 -8.11 -22.88 5.20
C THR A 15 -7.71 -21.65 4.38
N ARG A 16 -8.55 -20.60 4.35
CA ARG A 16 -8.25 -19.33 3.70
C ARG A 16 -7.02 -18.67 4.31
N THR A 17 -6.94 -18.61 5.64
CA THR A 17 -5.80 -18.02 6.37
C THR A 17 -4.49 -18.76 6.08
N LYS A 18 -4.51 -20.08 6.02
CA LYS A 18 -3.34 -20.91 5.63
C LYS A 18 -2.88 -20.61 4.21
N ILE A 19 -3.81 -20.47 3.25
CA ILE A 19 -3.48 -20.14 1.86
C ILE A 19 -2.85 -18.74 1.77
N VAL A 20 -3.46 -17.74 2.42
CA VAL A 20 -2.94 -16.36 2.45
C VAL A 20 -1.53 -16.34 3.03
N ARG A 21 -1.32 -17.00 4.17
CA ARG A 21 -0.01 -17.07 4.83
C ARG A 21 1.04 -17.76 3.94
N SER A 22 0.69 -18.89 3.33
CA SER A 22 1.60 -19.60 2.41
C SER A 22 1.96 -18.73 1.20
N ALA A 23 0.98 -18.06 0.58
CA ALA A 23 1.20 -17.15 -0.54
C ALA A 23 2.18 -16.03 -0.17
N SER A 24 2.01 -15.40 1.00
CA SER A 24 2.88 -14.32 1.48
C SER A 24 4.31 -14.80 1.73
N PHE A 25 4.51 -15.98 2.32
CA PHE A 25 5.86 -16.53 2.53
C PHE A 25 6.55 -16.92 1.22
N ILE A 26 5.82 -17.49 0.25
CA ILE A 26 6.38 -17.82 -1.07
C ILE A 26 6.78 -16.53 -1.80
N ALA A 27 5.94 -15.49 -1.76
CA ALA A 27 6.25 -14.20 -2.37
C ALA A 27 7.49 -13.56 -1.74
N LEU A 28 7.56 -13.50 -0.40
CA LEU A 28 8.69 -12.93 0.32
C LEU A 28 9.99 -13.70 0.03
N GLY A 29 9.98 -15.02 0.15
CA GLY A 29 11.16 -15.85 -0.10
C GLY A 29 11.63 -15.77 -1.55
N GLY A 30 10.71 -15.79 -2.51
CA GLY A 30 11.01 -15.66 -3.93
C GLY A 30 11.59 -14.29 -4.28
N ASN A 31 10.97 -13.20 -3.81
CA ASN A 31 11.47 -11.84 -4.02
C ASN A 31 12.83 -11.63 -3.34
N LEU A 32 13.04 -12.17 -2.14
CA LEU A 32 14.34 -12.08 -1.45
C LEU A 32 15.44 -12.79 -2.25
N LEU A 33 15.18 -13.98 -2.78
CA LEU A 33 16.13 -14.71 -3.60
C LEU A 33 16.49 -13.93 -4.87
N LEU A 34 15.49 -13.42 -5.58
CA LEU A 34 15.68 -12.62 -6.79
C LEU A 34 16.39 -11.29 -6.50
N CYS A 35 16.09 -10.64 -5.38
CA CYS A 35 16.76 -9.43 -4.92
C CYS A 35 18.27 -9.68 -4.71
N ILE A 36 18.62 -10.70 -3.93
CA ILE A 36 20.02 -11.05 -3.66
C ILE A 36 20.74 -11.38 -4.99
N LEU A 37 20.12 -12.14 -5.87
CA LEU A 37 20.68 -12.51 -7.17
C LEU A 37 20.94 -11.27 -8.04
N LYS A 38 19.98 -10.37 -8.17
CA LYS A 38 20.09 -9.15 -8.97
C LYS A 38 21.15 -8.19 -8.40
N LEU A 39 21.11 -7.92 -7.10
CA LEU A 39 22.05 -6.99 -6.46
C LEU A 39 23.49 -7.52 -6.55
N THR A 40 23.73 -8.81 -6.24
CA THR A 40 25.06 -9.40 -6.34
C THR A 40 25.60 -9.37 -7.76
N VAL A 41 24.81 -9.77 -8.74
CA VAL A 41 25.28 -9.76 -10.14
C VAL A 41 25.41 -8.33 -10.66
N GLY A 42 24.50 -7.42 -10.32
CA GLY A 42 24.62 -6.01 -10.68
C GLY A 42 25.92 -5.38 -10.16
N LEU A 43 26.30 -5.69 -8.90
CA LEU A 43 27.57 -5.23 -8.30
C LEU A 43 28.80 -5.86 -8.97
N ILE A 44 28.80 -7.17 -9.20
CA ILE A 44 29.95 -7.90 -9.79
C ILE A 44 30.17 -7.47 -11.25
N THR A 45 29.11 -7.31 -12.02
CA THR A 45 29.18 -6.93 -13.44
C THR A 45 29.32 -5.43 -13.66
N GLY A 46 29.06 -4.61 -12.63
CA GLY A 46 29.01 -3.16 -12.72
C GLY A 46 27.85 -2.63 -13.58
N SER A 47 26.82 -3.45 -13.85
CA SER A 47 25.62 -3.05 -14.59
C SER A 47 24.70 -2.25 -13.70
N LEU A 48 24.52 -0.97 -14.03
CA LEU A 48 23.60 -0.09 -13.30
C LEU A 48 22.14 -0.43 -13.57
N ALA A 49 21.81 -0.97 -14.75
CA ALA A 49 20.45 -1.38 -15.07
C ALA A 49 20.01 -2.59 -14.22
N VAL A 50 20.88 -3.61 -14.02
CA VAL A 50 20.59 -4.74 -13.13
C VAL A 50 20.54 -4.30 -11.68
N LEU A 51 21.39 -3.35 -11.26
CA LEU A 51 21.33 -2.79 -9.91
C LEU A 51 19.99 -2.07 -9.67
N GLY A 52 19.53 -1.27 -10.63
CA GLY A 52 18.23 -0.60 -10.55
C GLY A 52 17.08 -1.59 -10.42
N ASP A 53 17.04 -2.61 -11.27
CA ASP A 53 16.06 -3.69 -11.20
C ASP A 53 16.16 -4.49 -9.87
N GLY A 54 17.37 -4.61 -9.30
CA GLY A 54 17.60 -5.17 -7.97
C GLY A 54 17.08 -4.29 -6.84
N ILE A 55 17.25 -2.97 -6.91
CA ILE A 55 16.73 -2.00 -5.94
C ILE A 55 15.20 -2.01 -5.96
N ASP A 56 14.57 -2.06 -7.13
CA ASP A 56 13.13 -2.18 -7.28
C ASP A 56 12.59 -3.44 -6.58
N THR A 57 13.21 -4.60 -6.83
CA THR A 57 12.87 -5.85 -6.13
C THR A 57 13.16 -5.78 -4.62
N ALA A 58 14.22 -5.04 -4.19
CA ALA A 58 14.53 -4.81 -2.77
C ALA A 58 13.45 -3.98 -2.07
N THR A 59 12.77 -3.10 -2.79
CA THR A 59 11.64 -2.32 -2.27
C THR A 59 10.50 -3.24 -1.82
N ASP A 60 10.12 -4.22 -2.65
CA ASP A 60 9.08 -5.19 -2.31
C ASP A 60 9.44 -6.01 -1.06
N VAL A 61 10.69 -6.46 -0.99
CA VAL A 61 11.21 -7.19 0.18
C VAL A 61 11.20 -6.29 1.42
N GLY A 62 11.62 -5.03 1.27
CA GLY A 62 11.62 -4.04 2.35
C GLY A 62 10.22 -3.80 2.91
N ILE A 63 9.22 -3.59 2.06
CA ILE A 63 7.81 -3.43 2.46
C ILE A 63 7.34 -4.67 3.23
N ALA A 64 7.60 -5.88 2.72
CA ALA A 64 7.16 -7.11 3.36
C ALA A 64 7.85 -7.35 4.72
N VAL A 65 9.15 -7.06 4.84
CA VAL A 65 9.89 -7.17 6.10
C VAL A 65 9.40 -6.13 7.11
N MET A 66 9.18 -4.88 6.68
CA MET A 66 8.64 -3.83 7.55
C MET A 66 7.25 -4.18 8.05
N ALA A 67 6.38 -4.73 7.21
CA ALA A 67 5.05 -5.18 7.62
C ALA A 67 5.12 -6.24 8.75
N VAL A 68 6.08 -7.17 8.66
CA VAL A 68 6.31 -8.16 9.73
C VAL A 68 6.80 -7.49 11.02
N ILE A 69 7.80 -6.60 10.95
CA ILE A 69 8.35 -5.91 12.13
C ILE A 69 7.26 -5.07 12.81
N VAL A 70 6.53 -4.31 12.02
CA VAL A 70 5.47 -3.41 12.50
C VAL A 70 4.32 -4.19 13.12
N SER A 71 3.99 -5.38 12.60
CA SER A 71 2.93 -6.22 13.16
C SER A 71 3.17 -6.57 14.63
N PHE A 72 4.43 -6.74 15.06
CA PHE A 72 4.77 -6.96 16.49
C PHE A 72 4.55 -5.71 17.34
N VAL A 73 4.62 -4.52 16.77
CA VAL A 73 4.40 -3.25 17.47
C VAL A 73 2.91 -2.93 17.58
N ILE A 74 2.16 -3.10 16.49
CA ILE A 74 0.73 -2.79 16.39
C ILE A 74 -0.12 -3.73 17.26
N ASN A 75 0.27 -5.00 17.35
CA ASN A 75 -0.47 -5.99 18.14
C ASN A 75 -0.37 -5.80 19.66
N LYS A 76 0.44 -4.85 20.14
CA LYS A 76 0.45 -4.48 21.56
C LYS A 76 -0.81 -3.69 21.88
N PRO A 77 -1.52 -4.04 22.97
CA PRO A 77 -2.71 -3.30 23.38
C PRO A 77 -2.37 -1.83 23.71
N SER A 78 -3.37 -0.97 23.68
CA SER A 78 -3.26 0.40 24.17
C SER A 78 -2.84 0.40 25.65
N ASP A 79 -2.02 1.36 26.03
CA ASP A 79 -1.54 1.59 27.39
C ASP A 79 -1.57 3.08 27.73
N SER A 80 -1.19 3.43 28.99
CA SER A 80 -1.20 4.82 29.45
C SER A 80 -0.30 5.76 28.67
N ARG A 81 0.74 5.24 27.98
CA ARG A 81 1.65 6.02 27.13
C ARG A 81 1.12 6.15 25.70
N TYR A 82 0.35 5.17 25.23
CA TYR A 82 -0.24 5.12 23.90
C TYR A 82 -1.74 4.78 24.00
N PRO A 83 -2.58 5.73 24.47
CA PRO A 83 -4.01 5.48 24.69
C PRO A 83 -4.75 5.12 23.38
N TRP A 84 -4.35 5.68 22.26
CA TRP A 84 -4.88 5.40 20.91
C TRP A 84 -4.28 4.16 20.24
N GLY A 85 -3.45 3.39 20.97
CA GLY A 85 -2.71 2.27 20.38
C GLY A 85 -1.48 2.73 19.58
N ARG A 86 -0.93 1.81 18.78
CA ARG A 86 0.32 2.01 18.05
C ARG A 86 0.18 1.86 16.53
N GLN A 87 -1.03 2.06 16.00
CA GLN A 87 -1.34 1.84 14.57
C GLN A 87 -0.51 2.75 13.66
N ARG A 88 -0.19 3.97 14.10
CA ARG A 88 0.66 4.92 13.37
C ARG A 88 2.10 4.44 13.16
N ALA A 89 2.54 3.40 13.88
CA ALA A 89 3.87 2.81 13.67
C ALA A 89 4.05 2.27 12.24
N GLU A 90 2.97 1.81 11.60
CA GLU A 90 3.01 1.35 10.21
C GLU A 90 3.31 2.51 9.24
N THR A 91 2.61 3.62 9.39
CA THR A 91 2.79 4.81 8.55
C THR A 91 4.20 5.38 8.69
N ILE A 92 4.71 5.48 9.95
CA ILE A 92 6.07 5.98 10.23
C ILE A 92 7.13 5.04 9.62
N ALA A 93 7.00 3.73 9.82
CA ALA A 93 7.94 2.75 9.28
C ALA A 93 7.96 2.75 7.75
N SER A 94 6.79 2.85 7.13
CA SER A 94 6.66 2.97 5.66
C SER A 94 7.27 4.27 5.13
N MET A 95 7.16 5.37 5.88
CA MET A 95 7.79 6.64 5.53
C MET A 95 9.32 6.56 5.56
N VAL A 96 9.89 5.93 6.59
CA VAL A 96 11.34 5.68 6.66
C VAL A 96 11.80 4.84 5.48
N LEU A 97 11.04 3.79 5.12
CA LEU A 97 11.33 2.97 3.95
C LEU A 97 11.26 3.77 2.65
N ALA A 98 10.25 4.63 2.47
CA ALA A 98 10.14 5.51 1.30
C ALA A 98 11.36 6.44 1.16
N PHE A 99 11.90 6.98 2.25
CA PHE A 99 13.14 7.76 2.22
C PHE A 99 14.36 6.92 1.81
N ILE A 100 14.48 5.69 2.30
CA ILE A 100 15.59 4.79 1.91
C ILE A 100 15.53 4.49 0.41
N ILE A 101 14.33 4.18 -0.12
CA ILE A 101 14.12 3.90 -1.55
C ILE A 101 14.43 5.13 -2.40
N MET A 102 13.96 6.30 -1.98
CA MET A 102 14.22 7.56 -2.67
C MET A 102 15.73 7.86 -2.73
N PHE A 103 16.44 7.67 -1.61
CA PHE A 103 17.90 7.86 -1.55
C PHE A 103 18.62 6.89 -2.49
N ALA A 104 18.25 5.60 -2.50
CA ALA A 104 18.83 4.59 -3.41
C ALA A 104 18.57 4.96 -4.88
N GLY A 105 17.35 5.40 -5.22
CA GLY A 105 16.99 5.87 -6.56
C GLY A 105 17.81 7.07 -7.00
N ILE A 106 18.00 8.07 -6.12
CA ILE A 106 18.85 9.25 -6.39
C ILE A 106 20.31 8.85 -6.61
N GLN A 107 20.86 7.93 -5.80
CA GLN A 107 22.23 7.45 -5.99
C GLN A 107 22.40 6.74 -7.33
N LEU A 108 21.44 5.90 -7.72
CA LEU A 108 21.43 5.24 -9.02
C LEU A 108 21.33 6.26 -10.17
N PHE A 109 20.49 7.27 -10.04
CA PHE A 109 20.35 8.36 -11.00
C PHE A 109 21.67 9.11 -11.22
N ILE A 110 22.34 9.53 -10.14
CA ILE A 110 23.63 10.21 -10.19
C ILE A 110 24.71 9.30 -10.83
N ALA A 111 24.75 8.03 -10.43
CA ALA A 111 25.69 7.06 -10.98
C ALA A 111 25.48 6.87 -12.50
N SER A 112 24.24 6.81 -12.94
CA SER A 112 23.87 6.66 -14.36
C SER A 112 24.29 7.88 -15.18
N ILE A 113 24.02 9.08 -14.68
CA ILE A 113 24.45 10.34 -15.33
C ILE A 113 25.99 10.41 -15.41
N ASN A 114 26.68 10.09 -14.32
CA ASN A 114 28.14 10.12 -14.30
C ASN A 114 28.75 9.17 -15.34
N LYS A 115 28.20 7.96 -15.49
CA LYS A 115 28.62 7.02 -16.54
C LYS A 115 28.35 7.57 -17.95
N LEU A 116 27.19 8.18 -18.20
CA LEU A 116 26.89 8.79 -19.50
C LEU A 116 27.83 9.96 -19.83
N ILE A 117 28.17 10.80 -18.84
CA ILE A 117 29.15 11.88 -19.01
C ILE A 117 30.55 11.30 -19.33
N GLN A 118 30.96 10.23 -18.68
CA GLN A 118 32.24 9.54 -18.98
C GLN A 118 32.27 9.07 -20.43
N VAL A 119 31.19 8.48 -20.95
CA VAL A 119 31.09 8.10 -22.36
C VAL A 119 31.24 9.31 -23.28
N TYR A 120 30.53 10.40 -22.96
CA TYR A 120 30.63 11.64 -23.76
C TYR A 120 32.07 12.20 -23.78
N LYS A 121 32.83 12.00 -22.71
CA LYS A 121 34.24 12.37 -22.63
C LYS A 121 35.19 11.36 -23.29
N GLY A 122 34.63 10.35 -23.98
CA GLY A 122 35.43 9.36 -24.72
C GLY A 122 35.86 8.16 -23.88
N ALA A 123 35.37 7.93 -22.70
CA ALA A 123 35.66 6.76 -21.90
C ALA A 123 35.04 5.51 -22.54
N LEU A 124 35.83 4.44 -22.68
CA LEU A 124 35.34 3.14 -23.11
C LEU A 124 34.68 2.43 -21.93
N LEU A 125 33.37 2.22 -22.00
CA LEU A 125 32.66 1.38 -21.05
C LEU A 125 32.75 -0.09 -21.42
N PRO A 126 32.86 -1.00 -20.45
CA PRO A 126 32.79 -2.44 -20.72
C PRO A 126 31.39 -2.80 -21.22
N MET A 127 31.31 -3.75 -22.15
CA MET A 127 30.05 -4.30 -22.62
C MET A 127 29.33 -5.05 -21.49
N PRO A 128 28.00 -5.09 -21.47
CA PRO A 128 27.24 -5.88 -20.53
C PRO A 128 27.69 -7.33 -20.54
N GLN A 129 28.04 -7.86 -19.36
CA GLN A 129 28.51 -9.23 -19.25
C GLN A 129 27.35 -10.20 -19.49
N ARG A 130 27.62 -11.34 -20.13
CA ARG A 130 26.61 -12.39 -20.41
C ARG A 130 25.88 -12.84 -19.15
N ILE A 131 26.53 -12.82 -17.99
CA ILE A 131 25.93 -13.18 -16.71
C ILE A 131 24.79 -12.22 -16.30
N ALA A 132 24.92 -10.92 -16.61
CA ALA A 132 23.87 -9.93 -16.34
C ALA A 132 22.59 -10.25 -17.13
N ILE A 133 22.73 -10.64 -18.40
CA ILE A 133 21.62 -11.02 -19.28
C ILE A 133 20.95 -12.31 -18.76
N ILE A 134 21.77 -13.33 -18.43
CA ILE A 134 21.25 -14.60 -17.90
C ILE A 134 20.45 -14.36 -16.62
N VAL A 135 20.97 -13.54 -15.70
CA VAL A 135 20.29 -13.22 -14.44
C VAL A 135 19.00 -12.45 -14.67
N THR A 136 18.98 -11.50 -15.62
CA THR A 136 17.74 -10.78 -15.96
C THR A 136 16.68 -11.74 -16.52
N VAL A 137 17.05 -12.69 -17.38
CA VAL A 137 16.13 -13.71 -17.91
C VAL A 137 15.60 -14.61 -16.78
N ILE A 138 16.49 -15.10 -15.90
CA ILE A 138 16.10 -15.91 -14.73
C ILE A 138 15.16 -15.11 -13.83
N SER A 139 15.43 -13.81 -13.64
CA SER A 139 14.59 -12.94 -12.82
C SER A 139 13.18 -12.77 -13.41
N ILE A 140 13.07 -12.53 -14.71
CA ILE A 140 11.77 -12.43 -15.41
C ILE A 140 11.01 -13.74 -15.25
N ALA A 141 11.64 -14.88 -15.50
CA ALA A 141 11.02 -16.19 -15.33
C ALA A 141 10.59 -16.44 -13.87
N GLY A 142 11.45 -16.11 -12.91
CA GLY A 142 11.15 -16.22 -11.48
C GLY A 142 9.98 -15.33 -11.05
N LYS A 143 9.96 -14.06 -11.46
CA LYS A 143 8.84 -13.14 -11.18
C LYS A 143 7.54 -13.62 -11.85
N LEU A 144 7.61 -14.17 -13.07
CA LEU A 144 6.44 -14.73 -13.75
C LEU A 144 5.86 -15.93 -12.97
N LEU A 145 6.71 -16.85 -12.51
CA LEU A 145 6.27 -17.98 -11.69
C LEU A 145 5.65 -17.51 -10.38
N LEU A 146 6.23 -16.50 -9.72
CA LEU A 146 5.68 -15.92 -8.50
C LEU A 146 4.34 -15.24 -8.76
N ALA A 147 4.21 -14.45 -9.83
CA ALA A 147 2.97 -13.76 -10.21
C ALA A 147 1.86 -14.78 -10.50
N LEU A 148 2.14 -15.84 -11.26
CA LEU A 148 1.17 -16.90 -11.51
C LEU A 148 0.76 -17.61 -10.22
N ASN A 149 1.71 -17.95 -9.36
CA ASN A 149 1.42 -18.56 -8.06
C ASN A 149 0.52 -17.65 -7.22
N GLN A 150 0.84 -16.35 -7.11
CA GLN A 150 0.02 -15.36 -6.40
C GLN A 150 -1.38 -15.24 -7.02
N TYR A 151 -1.49 -15.22 -8.34
CA TYR A 151 -2.78 -15.14 -9.01
C TYR A 151 -3.68 -16.35 -8.70
N PHE A 152 -3.15 -17.58 -8.80
CA PHE A 152 -3.92 -18.78 -8.52
C PHE A 152 -4.31 -18.90 -7.04
N LEU A 153 -3.37 -18.61 -6.11
CA LEU A 153 -3.66 -18.63 -4.68
C LEU A 153 -4.62 -17.51 -4.27
N GLY A 154 -4.47 -16.32 -4.85
CA GLY A 154 -5.36 -15.19 -4.62
C GLY A 154 -6.78 -15.46 -5.07
N LYS A 155 -6.94 -16.08 -6.25
CA LYS A 155 -8.25 -16.51 -6.76
C LYS A 155 -8.88 -17.60 -5.88
N LYS A 156 -8.08 -18.58 -5.43
CA LYS A 156 -8.53 -19.65 -4.54
C LYS A 156 -8.96 -19.15 -3.16
N ALA A 157 -8.21 -18.18 -2.60
CA ALA A 157 -8.50 -17.57 -1.30
C ALA A 157 -9.52 -16.42 -1.39
N GLN A 158 -9.95 -16.02 -2.59
CA GLN A 158 -10.75 -14.81 -2.83
C GLN A 158 -10.17 -13.58 -2.13
N SER A 159 -8.84 -13.43 -2.18
CA SER A 159 -8.10 -12.36 -1.50
C SER A 159 -7.68 -11.30 -2.50
N LEU A 160 -8.27 -10.11 -2.39
CA LEU A 160 -7.91 -8.95 -3.20
C LEU A 160 -6.46 -8.53 -2.97
N MET A 161 -5.94 -8.68 -1.75
CA MET A 161 -4.55 -8.36 -1.40
C MET A 161 -3.56 -9.23 -2.19
N ILE A 162 -3.77 -10.54 -2.26
CA ILE A 162 -2.90 -11.46 -3.02
C ILE A 162 -3.00 -11.17 -4.51
N LEU A 163 -4.19 -10.86 -5.02
CA LEU A 163 -4.39 -10.49 -6.43
C LEU A 163 -3.71 -9.16 -6.77
N ALA A 164 -3.75 -8.18 -5.87
CA ALA A 164 -3.02 -6.92 -6.03
C ALA A 164 -1.50 -7.15 -6.07
N ASN A 165 -0.97 -8.01 -5.18
CA ASN A 165 0.44 -8.40 -5.19
C ASN A 165 0.83 -9.09 -6.51
N ALA A 166 -0.03 -9.96 -7.05
CA ALA A 166 0.20 -10.57 -8.36
C ALA A 166 0.31 -9.51 -9.49
N ARG A 167 -0.53 -8.47 -9.46
CA ARG A 167 -0.46 -7.36 -10.42
C ARG A 167 0.82 -6.55 -10.27
N ASN A 168 1.25 -6.28 -9.04
CA ASN A 168 2.52 -5.60 -8.79
C ASN A 168 3.69 -6.37 -9.40
N MET A 169 3.74 -7.70 -9.19
CA MET A 169 4.77 -8.57 -9.80
C MET A 169 4.76 -8.54 -11.33
N VAL A 170 3.60 -8.34 -11.98
CA VAL A 170 3.53 -8.14 -13.45
C VAL A 170 4.17 -6.81 -13.86
N ASN A 171 3.98 -5.73 -13.09
CA ASN A 171 4.65 -4.45 -13.36
C ASN A 171 6.17 -4.59 -13.26
N ASP A 172 6.68 -5.34 -12.28
CA ASP A 172 8.12 -5.61 -12.13
C ASP A 172 8.67 -6.41 -13.32
N ILE A 173 7.88 -7.33 -13.89
CA ILE A 173 8.24 -8.04 -15.12
C ILE A 173 8.43 -7.06 -16.29
N VAL A 174 7.57 -6.03 -16.39
CA VAL A 174 7.70 -4.99 -17.42
C VAL A 174 9.01 -4.21 -17.24
N ILE A 175 9.37 -3.84 -16.00
CA ILE A 175 10.63 -3.15 -15.71
C ILE A 175 11.83 -4.05 -16.08
N SER A 176 11.88 -5.29 -15.57
CA SER A 176 12.95 -6.23 -15.88
C SER A 176 13.05 -6.56 -17.37
N SER A 177 11.90 -6.61 -18.09
CA SER A 177 11.87 -6.79 -19.55
C SER A 177 12.45 -5.61 -20.30
N SER A 178 12.23 -4.40 -19.81
CA SER A 178 12.84 -3.17 -20.37
C SER A 178 14.36 -3.20 -20.21
N VAL A 179 14.87 -3.68 -19.08
CA VAL A 179 16.31 -3.90 -18.85
C VAL A 179 16.88 -4.93 -19.84
N LEU A 180 16.17 -6.04 -20.05
CA LEU A 180 16.58 -7.08 -21.01
C LEU A 180 16.62 -6.55 -22.43
N ILE A 181 15.61 -5.83 -22.89
CA ILE A 181 15.57 -5.18 -24.19
C ILE A 181 16.77 -4.25 -24.38
N GLY A 182 17.10 -3.48 -23.36
CA GLY A 182 18.27 -2.62 -23.40
C GLY A 182 19.60 -3.36 -23.52
N PHE A 183 19.75 -4.50 -22.88
CA PHE A 183 20.91 -5.34 -23.07
C PHE A 183 21.01 -5.89 -24.50
N ILE A 184 19.88 -6.33 -25.07
CA ILE A 184 19.84 -6.79 -26.46
C ILE A 184 20.23 -5.66 -27.41
N ILE A 185 19.71 -4.46 -27.23
CA ILE A 185 20.07 -3.27 -28.01
C ILE A 185 21.57 -2.96 -27.85
N SER A 186 22.08 -2.97 -26.60
CA SER A 186 23.49 -2.72 -26.31
C SER A 186 24.41 -3.69 -27.05
N LEU A 187 24.04 -4.97 -27.12
CA LEU A 187 24.79 -5.98 -27.85
C LEU A 187 24.72 -5.81 -29.37
N LEU A 188 23.52 -5.55 -29.91
CA LEU A 188 23.30 -5.40 -31.37
C LEU A 188 24.04 -4.20 -31.93
N PHE A 189 24.02 -3.08 -31.23
CA PHE A 189 24.65 -1.83 -31.68
C PHE A 189 26.06 -1.62 -31.15
N HIS A 190 26.64 -2.60 -30.39
CA HIS A 190 27.95 -2.48 -29.74
C HIS A 190 28.07 -1.17 -28.93
N ALA A 191 26.99 -0.78 -28.24
CA ALA A 191 26.84 0.51 -27.58
C ALA A 191 26.63 0.33 -26.07
N PRO A 192 27.69 0.24 -25.28
CA PRO A 192 27.61 -0.08 -23.83
C PRO A 192 26.92 1.00 -22.99
N TYR A 193 26.70 2.19 -23.53
CA TYR A 193 25.99 3.29 -22.82
C TYR A 193 24.50 3.01 -22.63
N PHE A 194 23.91 2.05 -23.35
CA PHE A 194 22.50 1.69 -23.17
C PHE A 194 22.21 1.14 -21.76
N ASP A 195 23.14 0.43 -21.12
CA ASP A 195 23.01 0.01 -19.72
C ASP A 195 22.77 1.23 -18.80
N SER A 196 23.58 2.28 -18.97
CA SER A 196 23.44 3.50 -18.16
C SER A 196 22.19 4.31 -18.51
N LEU A 197 21.76 4.32 -19.76
CA LEU A 197 20.54 4.98 -20.19
C LEU A 197 19.29 4.32 -19.58
N ILE A 198 19.26 2.99 -19.57
CA ILE A 198 18.16 2.24 -18.96
C ILE A 198 18.18 2.40 -17.46
N ALA A 199 19.35 2.31 -16.81
CA ALA A 199 19.49 2.58 -15.39
C ALA A 199 18.97 4.00 -15.03
N LEU A 200 19.19 4.98 -15.89
CA LEU A 200 18.63 6.33 -15.70
C LEU A 200 17.10 6.32 -15.73
N ILE A 201 16.49 5.62 -16.69
CA ILE A 201 15.02 5.50 -16.76
C ILE A 201 14.47 4.78 -15.54
N VAL A 202 15.09 3.63 -15.16
CA VAL A 202 14.68 2.86 -13.98
C VAL A 202 14.81 3.69 -12.71
N SER A 203 15.90 4.46 -12.54
CA SER A 203 16.08 5.34 -11.39
C SER A 203 14.99 6.42 -11.29
N CYS A 204 14.56 6.99 -12.42
CA CYS A 204 13.44 7.93 -12.45
C CYS A 204 12.13 7.26 -12.00
N LEU A 205 11.89 6.01 -12.41
CA LEU A 205 10.70 5.26 -11.97
C LEU A 205 10.74 4.97 -10.48
N ILE A 206 11.90 4.55 -9.94
CA ILE A 206 12.09 4.31 -8.51
C ILE A 206 11.84 5.60 -7.70
N ILE A 207 12.42 6.73 -8.12
CA ILE A 207 12.23 8.01 -7.45
C ILE A 207 10.75 8.41 -7.50
N LYS A 208 10.09 8.28 -8.66
CA LYS A 208 8.66 8.56 -8.80
C LYS A 208 7.84 7.72 -7.84
N SER A 209 8.06 6.40 -7.78
CA SER A 209 7.35 5.51 -6.86
C SER A 209 7.56 5.91 -5.39
N ALA A 210 8.80 6.21 -5.00
CA ALA A 210 9.13 6.63 -3.64
C ALA A 210 8.46 7.96 -3.27
N VAL A 211 8.43 8.93 -4.19
CA VAL A 211 7.76 10.22 -3.98
C VAL A 211 6.25 10.04 -3.86
N THR A 212 5.64 9.22 -4.72
CA THR A 212 4.20 8.92 -4.65
C THR A 212 3.85 8.29 -3.30
N LEU A 213 4.60 7.25 -2.90
CA LEU A 213 4.42 6.61 -1.60
C LEU A 213 4.59 7.61 -0.44
N PHE A 214 5.60 8.47 -0.51
CA PHE A 214 5.83 9.50 0.51
C PHE A 214 4.66 10.48 0.62
N ILE A 215 4.09 10.93 -0.51
CA ILE A 215 2.92 11.83 -0.52
C ILE A 215 1.70 11.15 0.08
N GLU A 216 1.42 9.89 -0.30
CA GLU A 216 0.31 9.12 0.25
C GLU A 216 0.43 8.94 1.78
N LEU A 217 1.62 8.61 2.27
CA LEU A 217 1.89 8.46 3.70
C LEU A 217 1.79 9.79 4.46
N ASN A 218 2.16 10.93 3.85
CA ASN A 218 1.96 12.24 4.45
C ASN A 218 0.48 12.59 4.60
N VAL A 219 -0.35 12.31 3.59
CA VAL A 219 -1.80 12.49 3.68
C VAL A 219 -2.36 11.67 4.84
N GLU A 220 -1.96 10.39 4.95
CA GLU A 220 -2.38 9.51 6.04
C GLU A 220 -1.89 10.02 7.41
N LEU A 221 -0.66 10.54 7.50
CA LEU A 221 -0.10 11.06 8.75
C LEU A 221 -0.82 12.34 9.24
N MET A 222 -1.29 13.14 8.31
CA MET A 222 -2.08 14.36 8.57
C MET A 222 -3.58 14.09 8.73
N ASP A 223 -4.00 12.83 8.90
CA ASP A 223 -5.40 12.42 9.00
C ASP A 223 -6.25 12.72 7.75
N GLY A 224 -5.60 12.92 6.61
CA GLY A 224 -6.28 13.15 5.33
C GLY A 224 -6.93 11.88 4.80
N ASN A 225 -8.11 12.06 4.20
CA ASN A 225 -8.81 10.98 3.50
C ASN A 225 -9.55 11.55 2.29
N THR A 226 -9.13 11.14 1.10
CA THR A 226 -9.73 11.56 -0.18
C THR A 226 -10.67 10.51 -0.77
N ASN A 227 -10.99 9.46 -0.03
CA ASN A 227 -11.83 8.37 -0.51
C ASN A 227 -13.32 8.74 -0.46
N LYS A 228 -13.81 9.38 -1.52
CA LYS A 228 -15.20 9.77 -1.69
C LYS A 228 -16.18 8.62 -1.48
N GLN A 229 -15.89 7.43 -2.03
CA GLN A 229 -16.77 6.26 -1.91
C GLN A 229 -16.96 5.81 -0.45
N LEU A 230 -15.96 6.05 0.42
CA LEU A 230 -16.05 5.71 1.83
C LEU A 230 -17.06 6.61 2.55
N TYR A 231 -17.03 7.92 2.28
CA TYR A 231 -18.00 8.88 2.81
C TYR A 231 -19.41 8.65 2.25
N GLU A 232 -19.55 8.37 0.95
CA GLU A 232 -20.85 8.03 0.35
C GLU A 232 -21.47 6.80 1.02
N ARG A 233 -20.67 5.78 1.31
CA ARG A 233 -21.14 4.58 2.05
C ARG A 233 -21.52 4.90 3.48
N LEU A 234 -20.76 5.77 4.18
CA LEU A 234 -21.07 6.24 5.52
C LEU A 234 -22.45 6.91 5.55
N PHE A 235 -22.63 7.95 4.73
CA PHE A 235 -23.89 8.73 4.71
C PHE A 235 -25.08 7.88 4.25
N SER A 236 -24.89 7.01 3.24
CA SER A 236 -25.94 6.09 2.80
C SER A 236 -26.37 5.12 3.90
N ALA A 237 -25.42 4.64 4.71
CA ALA A 237 -25.70 3.76 5.83
C ALA A 237 -26.48 4.49 6.93
N VAL A 238 -26.08 5.70 7.30
CA VAL A 238 -26.74 6.51 8.34
C VAL A 238 -28.14 6.93 7.91
N ALA A 239 -28.34 7.24 6.62
CA ALA A 239 -29.66 7.58 6.07
C ALA A 239 -30.72 6.48 6.21
N THR A 240 -30.31 5.24 6.51
CA THR A 240 -31.27 4.13 6.79
C THR A 240 -31.93 4.21 8.16
N ILE A 241 -31.49 5.14 9.03
CA ILE A 241 -31.98 5.30 10.40
C ILE A 241 -32.95 6.49 10.43
N PRO A 242 -34.28 6.29 10.57
CA PRO A 242 -35.26 7.35 10.44
C PRO A 242 -35.15 8.43 11.53
N GLU A 243 -34.65 8.03 12.70
CA GLU A 243 -34.53 8.89 13.89
C GLU A 243 -33.32 9.85 13.78
N VAL A 244 -32.38 9.57 12.87
CA VAL A 244 -31.22 10.42 12.63
C VAL A 244 -31.53 11.42 11.53
N LYS A 245 -31.25 12.68 11.80
CA LYS A 245 -31.30 13.76 10.80
C LYS A 245 -29.91 14.33 10.63
N ASN A 246 -29.71 14.92 9.45
CA ASN A 246 -28.61 15.79 9.13
C ASN A 246 -27.23 15.29 9.64
N PRO A 247 -26.77 14.10 9.20
CA PRO A 247 -25.43 13.66 9.52
C PRO A 247 -24.40 14.62 8.90
N HIS A 248 -23.48 15.14 9.71
CA HIS A 248 -22.51 16.16 9.32
C HIS A 248 -21.20 16.02 10.10
N ARG A 249 -20.24 16.88 9.82
CA ARG A 249 -18.88 16.86 10.39
C ARG A 249 -18.23 15.48 10.38
N ALA A 250 -18.56 14.67 9.37
CA ALA A 250 -17.95 13.36 9.21
C ALA A 250 -16.43 13.49 8.98
N ARG A 251 -15.66 12.83 9.81
CA ARG A 251 -14.20 12.73 9.68
C ARG A 251 -13.81 11.28 9.73
N ILE A 252 -13.15 10.82 8.69
CA ILE A 252 -12.68 9.43 8.58
C ILE A 252 -11.18 9.46 8.38
N ARG A 253 -10.42 8.93 9.33
CA ARG A 253 -8.97 8.78 9.21
C ARG A 253 -8.56 7.31 9.17
N LYS A 254 -7.46 7.06 8.53
CA LYS A 254 -6.89 5.73 8.43
C LYS A 254 -5.96 5.44 9.60
N MET A 255 -6.14 4.30 10.24
CA MET A 255 -5.33 3.77 11.33
C MET A 255 -4.79 2.40 10.92
N ALA A 256 -3.64 2.36 10.21
CA ALA A 256 -3.15 1.19 9.49
C ALA A 256 -4.16 0.72 8.42
N ASN A 257 -4.77 -0.45 8.59
CA ASN A 257 -5.82 -0.97 7.69
C ASN A 257 -7.24 -0.80 8.24
N LEU A 258 -7.40 -0.01 9.29
CA LEU A 258 -8.67 0.25 9.97
C LEU A 258 -9.09 1.71 9.80
N TRP A 259 -10.38 1.98 9.99
CA TRP A 259 -10.98 3.32 9.93
C TRP A 259 -11.35 3.80 11.31
N ASP A 260 -10.94 5.01 11.66
CA ASP A 260 -11.37 5.74 12.84
C ASP A 260 -12.30 6.87 12.38
N ILE A 261 -13.50 6.94 12.96
CA ILE A 261 -14.63 7.70 12.42
C ILE A 261 -15.20 8.59 13.52
N ASP A 262 -15.28 9.88 13.24
CA ASP A 262 -16.07 10.83 14.01
C ASP A 262 -17.24 11.31 13.16
N LEU A 263 -18.43 11.40 13.74
CA LEU A 263 -19.65 11.83 13.05
C LEU A 263 -20.56 12.55 14.02
N ASP A 264 -21.13 13.66 13.59
CA ASP A 264 -22.18 14.36 14.31
C ASP A 264 -23.55 14.04 13.67
N ILE A 265 -24.56 13.79 14.52
CA ILE A 265 -25.93 13.49 14.09
C ILE A 265 -26.92 14.33 14.89
N GLU A 266 -28.01 14.72 14.26
CA GLU A 266 -29.11 15.42 14.94
C GLU A 266 -30.25 14.46 15.27
N VAL A 267 -30.80 14.61 16.49
CA VAL A 267 -31.98 13.87 16.99
C VAL A 267 -32.99 14.84 17.63
N ASP A 268 -34.18 14.36 18.00
CA ASP A 268 -35.18 15.18 18.71
C ASP A 268 -34.60 15.64 20.06
N GLY A 269 -34.50 16.96 20.24
CA GLY A 269 -33.95 17.57 21.45
C GLY A 269 -34.77 17.34 22.72
N SER A 270 -36.02 16.88 22.60
CA SER A 270 -36.85 16.48 23.74
C SER A 270 -36.65 15.05 24.20
N MET A 271 -35.84 14.28 23.44
CA MET A 271 -35.55 12.87 23.69
C MET A 271 -34.72 12.68 24.97
N PRO A 272 -35.04 11.69 25.81
CA PRO A 272 -34.16 11.33 26.92
C PRO A 272 -32.77 10.87 26.45
N VAL A 273 -31.73 11.20 27.22
CA VAL A 273 -30.34 10.82 26.87
C VAL A 273 -30.19 9.33 26.63
N CYS A 274 -30.90 8.46 27.34
CA CYS A 274 -30.86 7.01 27.14
C CYS A 274 -31.37 6.58 25.75
N GLU A 275 -32.38 7.25 25.21
CA GLU A 275 -32.91 6.97 23.87
C GLU A 275 -31.94 7.49 22.80
N ALA A 276 -31.45 8.73 22.97
CA ALA A 276 -30.44 9.31 22.08
C ALA A 276 -29.17 8.45 22.02
N HIS A 277 -28.72 7.94 23.16
CA HIS A 277 -27.59 7.01 23.23
C HIS A 277 -27.86 5.70 22.46
N SER A 278 -29.06 5.13 22.59
CA SER A 278 -29.46 3.93 21.85
C SER A 278 -29.45 4.15 20.32
N ILE A 279 -29.80 5.36 19.86
CA ILE A 279 -29.72 5.75 18.45
C ILE A 279 -28.27 5.84 18.01
N ALA A 280 -27.38 6.41 18.82
CA ALA A 280 -25.94 6.45 18.51
C ALA A 280 -25.33 5.05 18.42
N GLU A 281 -25.67 4.13 19.35
CA GLU A 281 -25.24 2.74 19.29
C GLU A 281 -25.76 2.04 18.01
N LYS A 282 -27.02 2.22 17.66
CA LYS A 282 -27.62 1.72 16.40
C LYS A 282 -26.88 2.26 15.18
N THR A 283 -26.58 3.57 15.17
CA THR A 283 -25.84 4.24 14.10
C THR A 283 -24.43 3.67 13.98
N SER A 284 -23.73 3.51 15.08
CA SER A 284 -22.39 2.88 15.11
C SER A 284 -22.42 1.46 14.53
N LEU A 285 -23.43 0.66 14.90
CA LEU A 285 -23.57 -0.70 14.39
C LEU A 285 -23.79 -0.74 12.86
N VAL A 286 -24.66 0.12 12.35
CA VAL A 286 -24.95 0.22 10.91
C VAL A 286 -23.71 0.66 10.14
N ILE A 287 -22.96 1.64 10.64
CA ILE A 287 -21.71 2.10 10.04
C ILE A 287 -20.66 0.96 10.02
N ARG A 288 -20.48 0.23 11.12
CA ARG A 288 -19.57 -0.92 11.19
C ARG A 288 -19.91 -2.00 10.17
N GLN A 289 -21.19 -2.27 9.96
CA GLN A 289 -21.65 -3.25 8.97
C GLN A 289 -21.41 -2.76 7.54
N ALA A 290 -21.64 -1.47 7.27
CA ALA A 290 -21.49 -0.91 5.94
C ALA A 290 -20.03 -0.74 5.50
N LEU A 291 -19.15 -0.27 6.38
CA LEU A 291 -17.78 0.06 6.04
C LEU A 291 -16.81 -1.11 6.26
N GLY A 292 -17.05 -1.96 7.25
CA GLY A 292 -16.09 -2.98 7.68
C GLY A 292 -14.79 -2.34 8.22
N ASN A 293 -13.88 -3.14 8.73
CA ASN A 293 -12.53 -2.71 9.18
C ASN A 293 -12.52 -1.40 9.99
N VAL A 294 -13.48 -1.21 10.88
CA VAL A 294 -13.58 -0.01 11.71
C VAL A 294 -12.83 -0.21 13.02
N TYR A 295 -11.93 0.73 13.35
CA TYR A 295 -11.20 0.79 14.60
C TYR A 295 -12.09 1.29 15.72
N ASP A 296 -12.54 2.54 15.59
CA ASP A 296 -13.45 3.17 16.53
C ASP A 296 -14.44 4.08 15.81
N ILE A 297 -15.58 4.38 16.48
CA ILE A 297 -16.58 5.33 16.00
C ILE A 297 -16.99 6.19 17.19
N VAL A 298 -16.81 7.48 17.05
CA VAL A 298 -17.34 8.47 17.98
C VAL A 298 -18.52 9.17 17.31
N ILE A 299 -19.68 9.12 17.96
CA ILE A 299 -20.88 9.79 17.48
C ILE A 299 -21.24 10.91 18.48
N HIS A 300 -21.20 12.14 18.00
CA HIS A 300 -21.71 13.29 18.72
C HIS A 300 -23.19 13.48 18.38
N ILE A 301 -24.00 13.70 19.41
CA ILE A 301 -25.45 13.83 19.26
C ILE A 301 -25.83 15.28 19.55
N GLU A 302 -26.58 15.85 18.63
CA GLU A 302 -27.10 17.23 18.71
C GLU A 302 -28.62 17.27 18.57
N PRO A 303 -29.26 18.28 19.17
CA PRO A 303 -30.70 18.51 18.95
C PRO A 303 -30.93 19.02 17.51
N TYR A 304 -32.12 18.77 16.96
CA TYR A 304 -32.50 19.31 15.64
C TYR A 304 -32.30 20.81 15.55
N ASN A 305 -31.76 21.27 14.44
CA ASN A 305 -31.44 22.66 14.14
C ASN A 305 -30.47 23.29 15.14
N SER A 306 -29.44 22.53 15.56
CA SER A 306 -28.32 23.08 16.32
C SER A 306 -27.65 24.22 15.55
N ASP A 307 -27.20 25.22 16.29
CA ASP A 307 -26.39 26.29 15.74
C ASP A 307 -25.02 25.74 15.34
N ARG A 308 -24.64 25.96 14.07
CA ARG A 308 -23.38 25.49 13.48
C ARG A 308 -22.36 26.61 13.31
N GLU A 309 -22.59 27.78 13.94
CA GLU A 309 -21.64 28.88 13.92
C GLU A 309 -20.30 28.39 14.53
N GLY A 310 -19.23 28.35 13.69
CA GLY A 310 -17.89 27.92 14.10
C GLY A 310 -17.50 26.50 13.69
N GLU A 311 -18.36 25.72 13.05
CA GLU A 311 -17.96 24.46 12.43
C GLU A 311 -17.10 24.70 11.21
N CYS A 312 -15.80 24.39 11.31
CA CYS A 312 -14.81 24.68 10.26
C CYS A 312 -14.24 23.43 9.58
N TYR A 313 -14.65 22.22 9.99
CA TYR A 313 -14.03 20.97 9.53
C TYR A 313 -14.99 19.77 9.58
N GLY A 314 -14.69 18.76 8.82
CA GLY A 314 -15.53 17.60 8.55
C GLY A 314 -16.35 17.80 7.28
N LEU A 315 -17.00 16.75 6.84
CA LEU A 315 -17.79 16.72 5.61
C LEU A 315 -19.26 16.45 5.93
N SER A 316 -20.14 17.05 5.16
CA SER A 316 -21.57 16.74 5.13
C SER A 316 -21.93 15.95 3.87
N ALA A 317 -23.15 15.43 3.79
CA ALA A 317 -23.62 14.78 2.58
C ALA A 317 -23.67 15.73 1.36
N GLU A 318 -23.76 17.04 1.60
CA GLU A 318 -23.79 18.08 0.55
C GLU A 318 -22.41 18.33 -0.04
N ASP A 319 -21.34 18.18 0.78
CA ASP A 319 -19.95 18.41 0.37
C ASP A 319 -19.39 17.31 -0.54
N MET A 320 -20.15 16.24 -0.77
CA MET A 320 -19.70 15.11 -1.60
C MET A 320 -19.37 15.50 -3.05
N GLY A 321 -19.82 16.64 -3.53
CA GLY A 321 -19.49 17.20 -4.84
C GLY A 321 -18.07 17.76 -4.94
N GLU A 322 -17.46 18.15 -3.82
CA GLU A 322 -16.18 18.87 -3.76
C GLU A 322 -14.95 17.96 -3.53
N ILE A 323 -15.16 16.68 -3.18
CA ILE A 323 -14.09 15.70 -3.03
C ILE A 323 -13.65 15.24 -4.42
N GLY A 324 -12.56 15.80 -4.92
CA GLY A 324 -11.96 15.50 -6.23
C GLY A 324 -10.48 15.20 -6.15
#